data_1611e8e7e51c43f99e3742b8d6b2ad4c
#
_entry.id   1611e8e7e51c43f99e3742b8d6b2ad4c
#
_cell.length_a   1.000
_cell.length_b   1.000
_cell.length_c   1.000
_cell.angle_alpha   90.00
_cell.angle_beta   90.00
_cell.angle_gamma   90.00
#
_symmetry.space_group_name_H-M   'P 1'
#
loop_
_entity.id
_entity.type
_entity.pdbx_description
1 polymer ?
#
loop_
_entity_poly.entity_id
_entity_poly.type
_entity_poly.pdbx_seq_one_letter_code
_entity_poly.pdbx_strand_id
1 'polypeptide(L)'
;MIPAPPTRVAALLADIAARHPRNLKGVEEARAVDPARFDATAEQYLTWLQAARGDDWLTASVDAMVQFSMEVILEQADYEEAGAYTHDSFETAHAEVYSQRDVMDTYLWGVYLTNFCWAHHMEIMRLFQDRFLAPLPPNASLLEIAPGHGGWGVWATHARPDARLEAYDISPSSIAIASSIAAAAGVAERTTYTLRNALDLAAMPEAVADALICSFLVEHLEQPELLFAVIGRLLKPGGTAFITGALTAAQVDHIKEFRRESELVLLGEAHGLRVRETLSVSPRRILPKAKFLPRSMAMICTRRTHEDW
;
A
#
# COMPACT_ATOMS: atom_id res chain seq x y z
N MET A 1 19.59 23.35 1.18
CA MET A 1 19.10 23.50 -0.22
C MET A 1 18.76 22.08 -0.69
N ILE A 2 17.53 21.82 -1.15
CA ILE A 2 17.13 20.52 -1.72
C ILE A 2 17.86 20.37 -3.06
N PRO A 3 18.54 19.22 -3.34
CA PRO A 3 19.25 19.00 -4.60
C PRO A 3 18.28 18.95 -5.78
N ALA A 4 18.81 19.17 -7.01
CA ALA A 4 18.03 18.98 -8.22
C ALA A 4 17.54 17.54 -8.32
N PRO A 5 16.28 17.31 -8.73
CA PRO A 5 15.73 15.96 -8.85
C PRO A 5 16.36 15.20 -10.04
N PRO A 6 16.38 13.84 -9.99
CA PRO A 6 16.76 13.02 -11.14
C PRO A 6 15.77 13.15 -12.30
N THR A 7 16.10 12.57 -13.44
CA THR A 7 15.45 12.88 -14.73
C THR A 7 13.94 12.60 -14.75
N ARG A 8 13.47 11.43 -14.27
CA ARG A 8 12.03 11.09 -14.29
C ARG A 8 11.25 11.84 -13.23
N VAL A 9 11.86 12.06 -12.08
CA VAL A 9 11.29 12.92 -11.03
C VAL A 9 11.13 14.34 -11.53
N ALA A 10 12.11 14.88 -12.26
CA ALA A 10 12.02 16.21 -12.88
C ALA A 10 10.87 16.26 -13.90
N ALA A 11 10.73 15.23 -14.73
CA ALA A 11 9.63 15.13 -15.69
C ALA A 11 8.26 15.06 -15.00
N LEU A 12 8.13 14.27 -13.93
CA LEU A 12 6.91 14.19 -13.10
C LEU A 12 6.52 15.56 -12.54
N LEU A 13 7.47 16.25 -11.90
CA LEU A 13 7.23 17.57 -11.31
C LEU A 13 6.84 18.61 -12.38
N ALA A 14 7.47 18.58 -13.55
CA ALA A 14 7.17 19.47 -14.66
C ALA A 14 5.78 19.19 -15.26
N ASP A 15 5.40 17.92 -15.42
CA ASP A 15 4.08 17.52 -15.91
C ASP A 15 2.97 17.96 -14.94
N ILE A 16 3.15 17.69 -13.64
CA ILE A 16 2.19 18.13 -12.61
C ILE A 16 2.11 19.66 -12.56
N ALA A 17 3.23 20.38 -12.65
CA ALA A 17 3.25 21.83 -12.64
C ALA A 17 2.48 22.43 -13.82
N ALA A 18 2.60 21.81 -15.00
CA ALA A 18 1.95 22.28 -16.23
C ALA A 18 0.44 21.99 -16.28
N ARG A 19 0.05 20.75 -15.89
CA ARG A 19 -1.34 20.28 -16.07
C ARG A 19 -2.17 20.31 -14.77
N HIS A 20 -1.55 20.08 -13.64
CA HIS A 20 -2.20 19.97 -12.33
C HIS A 20 -1.51 20.81 -11.23
N PRO A 21 -1.33 22.12 -11.41
CA PRO A 21 -0.49 22.95 -10.53
C PRO A 21 -0.92 22.95 -9.05
N ARG A 22 -2.20 22.66 -8.77
CA ARG A 22 -2.72 22.55 -7.39
C ARG A 22 -2.15 21.34 -6.63
N ASN A 23 -1.73 20.29 -7.35
CA ASN A 23 -1.20 19.07 -6.78
C ASN A 23 0.33 19.14 -6.54
N LEU A 24 1.03 20.06 -7.25
CA LEU A 24 2.49 20.19 -7.18
C LEU A 24 3.00 20.34 -5.76
N LYS A 25 2.40 21.25 -5.00
CA LYS A 25 2.81 21.50 -3.61
C LYS A 25 2.76 20.24 -2.73
N GLY A 26 1.78 19.34 -2.95
CA GLY A 26 1.68 18.08 -2.21
C GLY A 26 2.85 17.15 -2.49
N VAL A 27 3.28 17.07 -3.74
CA VAL A 27 4.44 16.25 -4.15
C VAL A 27 5.76 16.87 -3.67
N GLU A 28 5.87 18.20 -3.70
CA GLU A 28 7.03 18.91 -3.12
C GLU A 28 7.12 18.69 -1.58
N GLU A 29 5.98 18.69 -0.89
CA GLU A 29 5.89 18.36 0.53
C GLU A 29 6.32 16.90 0.81
N ALA A 30 5.93 15.96 -0.06
CA ALA A 30 6.38 14.56 0.02
C ALA A 30 7.90 14.45 -0.17
N ARG A 31 8.44 15.15 -1.18
CA ARG A 31 9.90 15.21 -1.42
C ARG A 31 10.65 15.84 -0.25
N ALA A 32 10.06 16.81 0.42
CA ALA A 32 10.67 17.51 1.55
C ALA A 32 10.77 16.65 2.84
N VAL A 33 10.03 15.52 2.93
CA VAL A 33 10.15 14.57 4.06
C VAL A 33 11.58 14.01 4.16
N ASP A 34 12.09 13.52 3.05
CA ASP A 34 13.46 13.00 2.89
C ASP A 34 13.82 13.10 1.40
N PRO A 35 14.45 14.19 0.96
CA PRO A 35 14.66 14.44 -0.47
C PRO A 35 15.50 13.37 -1.18
N ALA A 36 16.53 12.83 -0.51
CA ALA A 36 17.38 11.81 -1.12
C ALA A 36 16.62 10.48 -1.29
N ARG A 37 15.88 10.08 -0.29
CA ARG A 37 15.05 8.88 -0.33
C ARG A 37 13.91 9.02 -1.32
N PHE A 38 13.21 10.15 -1.31
CA PHE A 38 12.16 10.44 -2.28
C PHE A 38 12.68 10.30 -3.70
N ASP A 39 13.78 10.99 -4.01
CA ASP A 39 14.37 11.00 -5.35
C ASP A 39 14.78 9.57 -5.78
N ALA A 40 15.40 8.80 -4.91
CA ALA A 40 15.79 7.41 -5.20
C ALA A 40 14.57 6.50 -5.39
N THR A 41 13.59 6.59 -4.49
CA THR A 41 12.38 5.76 -4.55
C THR A 41 11.53 6.12 -5.76
N ALA A 42 11.23 7.40 -5.96
CA ALA A 42 10.42 7.88 -7.06
C ALA A 42 11.06 7.58 -8.42
N GLU A 43 12.37 7.84 -8.59
CA GLU A 43 13.05 7.53 -9.84
C GLU A 43 12.97 6.04 -10.18
N GLN A 44 13.08 5.16 -9.19
CA GLN A 44 12.97 3.73 -9.39
C GLN A 44 11.54 3.31 -9.75
N TYR A 45 10.53 3.78 -9.02
CA TYR A 45 9.12 3.52 -9.34
C TYR A 45 8.74 4.04 -10.73
N LEU A 46 9.19 5.25 -11.09
CA LEU A 46 8.93 5.84 -12.39
C LEU A 46 9.68 5.10 -13.52
N THR A 47 10.84 4.52 -13.24
CA THR A 47 11.55 3.65 -14.19
C THR A 47 10.73 2.41 -14.52
N TRP A 48 10.19 1.73 -13.51
CA TRP A 48 9.33 0.57 -13.70
C TRP A 48 8.01 0.94 -14.40
N LEU A 49 7.40 2.03 -13.98
CA LEU A 49 6.17 2.54 -14.57
C LEU A 49 6.33 2.82 -16.07
N GLN A 50 7.40 3.50 -16.46
CA GLN A 50 7.71 3.78 -17.87
C GLN A 50 7.89 2.49 -18.68
N ALA A 51 8.62 1.52 -18.15
CA ALA A 51 8.85 0.25 -18.82
C ALA A 51 7.56 -0.60 -18.93
N ALA A 52 6.66 -0.52 -17.93
CA ALA A 52 5.42 -1.27 -17.92
C ALA A 52 4.31 -0.65 -18.79
N ARG A 53 4.24 0.67 -18.91
CA ARG A 53 3.16 1.38 -19.60
C ARG A 53 3.50 1.90 -21.01
N GLY A 54 4.77 2.02 -21.35
CA GLY A 54 5.20 2.55 -22.65
C GLY A 54 5.07 4.07 -22.77
N ASP A 55 4.67 4.57 -23.95
CA ASP A 55 4.81 5.99 -24.31
C ASP A 55 3.99 6.97 -23.46
N ASP A 56 2.77 6.61 -23.11
CA ASP A 56 1.86 7.50 -22.32
C ASP A 56 1.99 7.36 -20.79
N TRP A 57 3.05 6.69 -20.34
CA TRP A 57 3.23 6.31 -18.94
C TRP A 57 3.07 7.46 -17.94
N LEU A 58 3.61 8.64 -18.26
CA LEU A 58 3.63 9.77 -17.33
C LEU A 58 2.26 10.45 -17.26
N THR A 59 1.78 10.93 -18.39
CA THR A 59 0.53 11.70 -18.49
C THR A 59 -0.66 10.92 -17.94
N ALA A 60 -0.86 9.69 -18.41
CA ALA A 60 -1.96 8.85 -17.97
C ALA A 60 -1.90 8.47 -16.49
N SER A 61 -0.69 8.25 -15.93
CA SER A 61 -0.56 7.92 -14.52
C SER A 61 -0.71 9.12 -13.60
N VAL A 62 -0.26 10.31 -14.03
CA VAL A 62 -0.51 11.56 -13.28
C VAL A 62 -1.99 11.87 -13.27
N ASP A 63 -2.70 11.73 -14.40
CA ASP A 63 -4.15 11.95 -14.44
C ASP A 63 -4.89 10.97 -13.52
N ALA A 64 -4.51 9.69 -13.53
CA ALA A 64 -5.07 8.68 -12.63
C ALA A 64 -4.83 9.03 -11.14
N MET A 65 -3.61 9.49 -10.78
CA MET A 65 -3.30 9.92 -9.41
C MET A 65 -4.12 11.15 -8.99
N VAL A 66 -4.30 12.10 -9.89
CA VAL A 66 -5.09 13.31 -9.60
C VAL A 66 -6.57 12.95 -9.44
N GLN A 67 -7.11 12.10 -10.33
CA GLN A 67 -8.47 11.59 -10.21
C GLN A 67 -8.66 10.88 -8.87
N PHE A 68 -7.83 9.91 -8.53
CA PHE A 68 -7.86 9.21 -7.25
C PHE A 68 -7.80 10.16 -6.05
N SER A 69 -6.92 11.17 -6.10
CA SER A 69 -6.81 12.16 -5.02
C SER A 69 -8.08 13.00 -4.86
N MET A 70 -8.78 13.28 -5.95
CA MET A 70 -10.08 14.00 -5.91
C MET A 70 -11.19 13.12 -5.33
N GLU A 71 -11.25 11.85 -5.72
CA GLU A 71 -12.21 10.88 -5.21
C GLU A 71 -12.05 10.72 -3.68
N VAL A 72 -10.82 10.56 -3.18
CA VAL A 72 -10.53 10.53 -1.72
C VAL A 72 -11.00 11.79 -1.01
N ILE A 73 -10.84 12.97 -1.61
CA ILE A 73 -11.32 14.24 -1.01
C ILE A 73 -12.84 14.27 -0.93
N LEU A 74 -13.54 13.81 -1.97
CA LEU A 74 -15.00 13.78 -2.03
C LEU A 74 -15.56 12.78 -1.01
N GLU A 75 -15.07 11.54 -1.02
CA GLU A 75 -15.46 10.51 -0.05
C GLU A 75 -15.21 10.94 1.39
N GLN A 76 -14.08 11.62 1.65
CA GLN A 76 -13.81 12.17 2.97
C GLN A 76 -14.81 13.27 3.35
N ALA A 77 -15.26 14.08 2.41
CA ALA A 77 -16.27 15.12 2.66
C ALA A 77 -17.64 14.50 2.97
N ASP A 78 -18.04 13.47 2.25
CA ASP A 78 -19.29 12.75 2.46
C ASP A 78 -19.26 12.03 3.82
N TYR A 79 -18.13 11.40 4.17
CA TYR A 79 -17.91 10.79 5.48
C TYR A 79 -17.97 11.82 6.62
N GLU A 80 -17.43 13.02 6.46
CA GLU A 80 -17.52 14.10 7.43
C GLU A 80 -18.98 14.57 7.67
N GLU A 81 -19.81 14.50 6.65
CA GLU A 81 -21.23 14.84 6.72
C GLU A 81 -22.04 13.70 7.33
N ALA A 82 -21.91 12.49 6.81
CA ALA A 82 -22.70 11.32 7.20
C ALA A 82 -22.24 10.69 8.53
N GLY A 83 -20.94 10.76 8.86
CA GLY A 83 -20.35 10.11 10.03
C GLY A 83 -20.16 8.60 9.88
N ALA A 84 -20.30 8.07 8.66
CA ALA A 84 -20.10 6.66 8.27
C ALA A 84 -19.57 6.59 6.83
N TYR A 85 -18.87 5.51 6.49
CA TYR A 85 -18.44 5.24 5.10
C TYR A 85 -19.64 4.97 4.19
N THR A 86 -19.46 5.19 2.88
CA THR A 86 -20.50 5.03 1.85
C THR A 86 -20.96 3.59 1.73
N HIS A 87 -20.03 2.64 1.85
CA HIS A 87 -20.31 1.20 1.78
C HIS A 87 -20.07 0.52 3.14
N ASP A 88 -20.86 -0.53 3.39
CA ASP A 88 -20.78 -1.37 4.58
C ASP A 88 -20.62 -2.87 4.27
N SER A 89 -20.59 -3.21 2.97
CA SER A 89 -20.45 -4.60 2.51
C SER A 89 -19.42 -4.75 1.40
N PHE A 90 -18.68 -5.86 1.45
CA PHE A 90 -17.74 -6.24 0.41
C PHE A 90 -18.43 -6.50 -0.94
N GLU A 91 -19.64 -7.05 -0.94
CA GLU A 91 -20.39 -7.36 -2.16
C GLU A 91 -20.60 -6.09 -3.01
N THR A 92 -21.02 -4.99 -2.38
CA THR A 92 -21.24 -3.70 -3.07
C THR A 92 -19.93 -3.12 -3.58
N ALA A 93 -18.90 -3.02 -2.73
CA ALA A 93 -17.59 -2.51 -3.12
C ALA A 93 -16.95 -3.36 -4.25
N HIS A 94 -17.11 -4.69 -4.20
CA HIS A 94 -16.63 -5.58 -5.24
C HIS A 94 -17.34 -5.35 -6.58
N ALA A 95 -18.66 -5.20 -6.57
CA ALA A 95 -19.44 -4.98 -7.80
C ALA A 95 -19.12 -3.64 -8.46
N GLU A 96 -18.90 -2.61 -7.69
CA GLU A 96 -18.72 -1.24 -8.19
C GLU A 96 -17.26 -0.92 -8.53
N VAL A 97 -16.28 -1.52 -7.85
CA VAL A 97 -14.85 -1.22 -8.01
C VAL A 97 -14.08 -2.40 -8.56
N TYR A 98 -13.95 -3.49 -7.80
CA TYR A 98 -12.98 -4.56 -8.10
C TYR A 98 -13.33 -5.41 -9.33
N SER A 99 -14.62 -5.53 -9.67
CA SER A 99 -15.07 -6.25 -10.87
C SER A 99 -15.04 -5.39 -12.14
N GLN A 100 -14.91 -4.07 -12.03
CA GLN A 100 -14.89 -3.14 -13.14
C GLN A 100 -13.45 -2.88 -13.59
N ARG A 101 -13.01 -3.56 -14.67
CA ARG A 101 -11.63 -3.53 -15.12
C ARG A 101 -11.08 -2.13 -15.33
N ASP A 102 -11.80 -1.28 -16.07
CA ASP A 102 -11.32 0.06 -16.44
C ASP A 102 -11.23 0.97 -15.20
N VAL A 103 -12.17 0.82 -14.24
CA VAL A 103 -12.14 1.50 -12.95
C VAL A 103 -10.92 1.04 -12.16
N MET A 104 -10.74 -0.27 -12.03
CA MET A 104 -9.66 -0.87 -11.26
C MET A 104 -8.28 -0.55 -11.84
N ASP A 105 -8.12 -0.57 -13.17
CA ASP A 105 -6.86 -0.23 -13.82
C ASP A 105 -6.49 1.25 -13.55
N THR A 106 -7.45 2.17 -13.67
CA THR A 106 -7.22 3.59 -13.37
C THR A 106 -6.89 3.81 -11.90
N TYR A 107 -7.65 3.19 -11.01
CA TYR A 107 -7.43 3.22 -9.55
C TYR A 107 -6.01 2.77 -9.20
N LEU A 108 -5.59 1.59 -9.66
CA LEU A 108 -4.29 1.00 -9.33
C LEU A 108 -3.12 1.86 -9.80
N TRP A 109 -3.20 2.45 -11.01
CA TRP A 109 -2.15 3.33 -11.50
C TRP A 109 -2.11 4.67 -10.75
N GLY A 110 -3.26 5.16 -10.28
CA GLY A 110 -3.33 6.32 -9.42
C GLY A 110 -2.68 6.07 -8.07
N VAL A 111 -3.07 4.98 -7.41
CA VAL A 111 -2.52 4.57 -6.09
C VAL A 111 -1.02 4.28 -6.18
N TYR A 112 -0.53 3.71 -7.30
CA TYR A 112 0.90 3.46 -7.49
C TYR A 112 1.76 4.70 -7.27
N LEU A 113 1.36 5.85 -7.80
CA LEU A 113 2.09 7.10 -7.64
C LEU A 113 1.98 7.66 -6.21
N THR A 114 0.88 7.40 -5.49
CA THR A 114 0.72 7.91 -4.12
C THR A 114 1.75 7.36 -3.15
N ASN A 115 2.35 6.20 -3.41
CA ASN A 115 3.40 5.61 -2.56
C ASN A 115 4.56 6.57 -2.27
N PHE A 116 4.82 7.50 -3.20
CA PHE A 116 5.86 8.52 -3.01
C PHE A 116 5.37 9.95 -3.20
N CYS A 117 4.27 10.19 -3.94
CA CYS A 117 3.73 11.53 -4.13
C CYS A 117 2.99 12.08 -2.90
N TRP A 118 2.56 11.22 -1.98
CA TRP A 118 1.91 11.64 -0.73
C TRP A 118 2.91 11.62 0.44
N ALA A 119 3.02 12.73 1.16
CA ALA A 119 4.01 12.88 2.24
C ALA A 119 3.88 11.80 3.34
N HIS A 120 2.65 11.48 3.75
CA HIS A 120 2.39 10.44 4.74
C HIS A 120 2.73 9.03 4.23
N HIS A 121 2.55 8.74 2.93
CA HIS A 121 2.98 7.48 2.33
C HIS A 121 4.51 7.38 2.24
N MET A 122 5.22 8.49 1.99
CA MET A 122 6.69 8.50 2.05
C MET A 122 7.23 8.20 3.46
N GLU A 123 6.54 8.65 4.51
CA GLU A 123 6.91 8.30 5.88
C GLU A 123 6.72 6.80 6.14
N ILE A 124 5.62 6.21 5.64
CA ILE A 124 5.37 4.77 5.70
C ILE A 124 6.41 3.98 4.87
N MET A 125 6.75 4.47 3.66
CA MET A 125 7.78 3.86 2.82
C MET A 125 9.15 3.84 3.52
N ARG A 126 9.50 4.89 4.24
CA ARG A 126 10.72 4.93 5.05
C ARG A 126 10.72 3.87 6.14
N LEU A 127 9.61 3.73 6.88
CA LEU A 127 9.45 2.67 7.89
C LEU A 127 9.59 1.27 7.25
N PHE A 128 8.95 1.05 6.11
CA PHE A 128 9.03 -0.20 5.35
C PHE A 128 10.46 -0.56 4.97
N GLN A 129 11.19 0.39 4.36
CA GLN A 129 12.57 0.16 3.93
C GLN A 129 13.52 -0.10 5.10
N ASP A 130 13.47 0.75 6.15
CA ASP A 130 14.47 0.77 7.20
C ASP A 130 14.19 -0.26 8.30
N ARG A 131 12.90 -0.50 8.60
CA ARG A 131 12.50 -1.27 9.80
C ARG A 131 11.91 -2.62 9.47
N PHE A 132 11.34 -2.80 8.26
CA PHE A 132 10.80 -4.08 7.82
C PHE A 132 11.77 -4.81 6.88
N LEU A 133 12.23 -4.17 5.78
CA LEU A 133 13.07 -4.85 4.80
C LEU A 133 14.52 -5.04 5.23
N ALA A 134 15.14 -4.03 5.84
CA ALA A 134 16.55 -4.07 6.19
C ALA A 134 16.93 -5.24 7.12
N PRO A 135 16.12 -5.58 8.17
CA PRO A 135 16.44 -6.66 9.09
C PRO A 135 16.04 -8.06 8.60
N LEU A 136 15.43 -8.23 7.42
CA LEU A 136 15.02 -9.55 6.93
C LEU A 136 16.21 -10.52 6.80
N PRO A 137 16.01 -11.81 7.12
CA PRO A 137 17.05 -12.82 6.98
C PRO A 137 17.45 -13.03 5.51
N PRO A 138 18.64 -13.59 5.25
CA PRO A 138 19.01 -14.00 3.90
C PRO A 138 18.03 -15.04 3.34
N ASN A 139 17.80 -14.99 2.01
CA ASN A 139 16.89 -15.89 1.28
C ASN A 139 15.47 -15.92 1.86
N ALA A 140 14.97 -14.77 2.35
CA ALA A 140 13.65 -14.67 2.94
C ALA A 140 12.56 -15.10 1.95
N SER A 141 11.62 -15.94 2.40
CA SER A 141 10.36 -16.19 1.72
C SER A 141 9.37 -15.07 2.09
N LEU A 142 9.02 -14.25 1.10
CA LEU A 142 8.05 -13.17 1.24
C LEU A 142 6.68 -13.64 0.78
N LEU A 143 5.66 -13.19 1.49
CA LEU A 143 4.28 -13.33 1.06
C LEU A 143 3.63 -11.95 1.03
N GLU A 144 2.83 -11.65 0.00
CA GLU A 144 2.04 -10.41 -0.06
C GLU A 144 0.56 -10.75 -0.23
N ILE A 145 -0.27 -10.18 0.62
CA ILE A 145 -1.72 -10.31 0.56
C ILE A 145 -2.29 -9.02 0.00
N ALA A 146 -3.07 -9.11 -1.07
CA ALA A 146 -3.64 -8.01 -1.84
C ALA A 146 -2.55 -7.02 -2.32
N PRO A 147 -1.63 -7.44 -3.21
CA PRO A 147 -0.57 -6.59 -3.74
C PRO A 147 -1.09 -5.37 -4.50
N GLY A 148 -2.32 -5.38 -4.99
CA GLY A 148 -2.86 -4.31 -5.82
C GLY A 148 -1.96 -4.05 -7.03
N HIS A 149 -1.35 -2.87 -7.08
CA HIS A 149 -0.37 -2.50 -8.12
C HIS A 149 1.02 -3.19 -7.96
N GLY A 150 1.24 -3.98 -6.91
CA GLY A 150 2.50 -4.73 -6.69
C GLY A 150 3.70 -3.92 -6.21
N GLY A 151 3.56 -2.62 -5.99
CA GLY A 151 4.70 -1.73 -5.72
C GLY A 151 5.49 -2.10 -4.46
N TRP A 152 4.85 -2.56 -3.40
CA TRP A 152 5.50 -2.94 -2.14
C TRP A 152 6.32 -4.22 -2.28
N GLY A 153 5.71 -5.30 -2.81
CA GLY A 153 6.37 -6.58 -2.99
C GLY A 153 7.46 -6.54 -4.06
N VAL A 154 7.24 -5.80 -5.16
CA VAL A 154 8.27 -5.57 -6.19
C VAL A 154 9.44 -4.80 -5.60
N TRP A 155 9.20 -3.74 -4.81
CA TRP A 155 10.28 -3.03 -4.12
C TRP A 155 11.05 -3.97 -3.19
N ALA A 156 10.36 -4.77 -2.39
CA ALA A 156 10.98 -5.74 -1.48
C ALA A 156 11.89 -6.72 -2.23
N THR A 157 11.39 -7.32 -3.31
CA THR A 157 12.12 -8.29 -4.11
C THR A 157 13.29 -7.67 -4.89
N HIS A 158 13.15 -6.39 -5.30
CA HIS A 158 14.23 -5.63 -5.94
C HIS A 158 15.32 -5.27 -4.94
N ALA A 159 14.96 -4.78 -3.76
CA ALA A 159 15.91 -4.42 -2.71
C ALA A 159 16.59 -5.64 -2.07
N ARG A 160 15.97 -6.81 -2.14
CA ARG A 160 16.47 -8.10 -1.61
C ARG A 160 16.60 -9.11 -2.75
N PRO A 161 17.75 -9.12 -3.48
CA PRO A 161 17.96 -10.01 -4.62
C PRO A 161 17.93 -11.50 -4.28
N ASP A 162 18.14 -11.84 -3.02
CA ASP A 162 18.08 -13.18 -2.46
C ASP A 162 16.67 -13.66 -2.05
N ALA A 163 15.69 -12.74 -1.98
CA ALA A 163 14.33 -13.06 -1.57
C ALA A 163 13.44 -13.52 -2.74
N ARG A 164 12.39 -14.28 -2.42
CA ARG A 164 11.32 -14.70 -3.34
C ARG A 164 9.98 -14.26 -2.79
N LEU A 165 9.07 -13.89 -3.67
CA LEU A 165 7.73 -13.37 -3.34
C LEU A 165 6.65 -14.28 -3.92
N GLU A 166 5.70 -14.68 -3.07
CA GLU A 166 4.38 -15.18 -3.48
C GLU A 166 3.34 -14.14 -3.11
N ALA A 167 2.47 -13.79 -4.03
CA ALA A 167 1.45 -12.76 -3.83
C ALA A 167 0.07 -13.23 -4.29
N TYR A 168 -0.95 -12.85 -3.54
CA TYR A 168 -2.33 -13.29 -3.76
C TYR A 168 -3.28 -12.10 -3.78
N ASP A 169 -4.08 -11.99 -4.84
CA ASP A 169 -5.08 -10.93 -5.00
C ASP A 169 -6.37 -11.50 -5.59
N ILE A 170 -7.49 -10.85 -5.30
CA ILE A 170 -8.80 -11.22 -5.85
C ILE A 170 -9.06 -10.59 -7.22
N SER A 171 -8.32 -9.55 -7.58
CA SER A 171 -8.51 -8.77 -8.80
C SER A 171 -7.58 -9.25 -9.93
N PRO A 172 -8.14 -9.64 -11.09
CA PRO A 172 -7.32 -9.91 -12.28
C PRO A 172 -6.50 -8.71 -12.74
N SER A 173 -6.99 -7.48 -12.61
CA SER A 173 -6.27 -6.25 -12.90
C SER A 173 -5.04 -6.08 -12.00
N SER A 174 -5.18 -6.33 -10.69
CA SER A 174 -4.07 -6.31 -9.75
C SER A 174 -2.97 -7.30 -10.15
N ILE A 175 -3.34 -8.55 -10.47
CA ILE A 175 -2.38 -9.57 -10.92
C ILE A 175 -1.65 -9.13 -12.20
N ALA A 176 -2.38 -8.58 -13.17
CA ALA A 176 -1.81 -8.14 -14.44
C ALA A 176 -0.82 -6.97 -14.26
N ILE A 177 -1.23 -5.96 -13.49
CA ILE A 177 -0.41 -4.77 -13.23
C ILE A 177 0.82 -5.13 -12.39
N ALA A 178 0.65 -5.86 -11.29
CA ALA A 178 1.77 -6.28 -10.45
C ALA A 178 2.78 -7.12 -11.22
N SER A 179 2.32 -8.05 -12.08
CA SER A 179 3.19 -8.84 -12.95
C SER A 179 3.96 -7.97 -13.96
N SER A 180 3.31 -6.95 -14.53
CA SER A 180 3.97 -6.03 -15.48
C SER A 180 5.05 -5.19 -14.79
N ILE A 181 4.80 -4.71 -13.57
CA ILE A 181 5.77 -3.97 -12.77
C ILE A 181 6.92 -4.88 -12.34
N ALA A 182 6.65 -6.14 -11.95
CA ALA A 182 7.69 -7.10 -11.61
C ALA A 182 8.61 -7.42 -12.81
N ALA A 183 8.04 -7.56 -14.01
CA ALA A 183 8.80 -7.72 -15.25
C ALA A 183 9.66 -6.50 -15.55
N ALA A 184 9.09 -5.29 -15.44
CA ALA A 184 9.80 -4.02 -15.61
C ALA A 184 10.94 -3.82 -14.59
N ALA A 185 10.77 -4.35 -13.39
CA ALA A 185 11.78 -4.32 -12.32
C ALA A 185 12.85 -5.41 -12.45
N GLY A 186 12.71 -6.35 -13.38
CA GLY A 186 13.63 -7.48 -13.57
C GLY A 186 13.56 -8.51 -12.44
N VAL A 187 12.40 -8.63 -11.75
CA VAL A 187 12.21 -9.55 -10.64
C VAL A 187 11.20 -10.67 -10.93
N ALA A 188 10.65 -10.75 -12.14
CA ALA A 188 9.59 -11.70 -12.50
C ALA A 188 9.93 -13.16 -12.17
N GLU A 189 11.19 -13.58 -12.33
CA GLU A 189 11.65 -14.95 -12.03
C GLU A 189 11.64 -15.30 -10.53
N ARG A 190 11.45 -14.29 -9.68
CA ARG A 190 11.44 -14.40 -8.21
C ARG A 190 10.12 -13.98 -7.59
N THR A 191 9.11 -13.68 -8.43
CA THR A 191 7.78 -13.28 -8.00
C THR A 191 6.72 -14.17 -8.62
N THR A 192 5.72 -14.56 -7.85
CA THR A 192 4.57 -15.33 -8.33
C THR A 192 3.30 -14.63 -7.86
N TYR A 193 2.42 -14.33 -8.79
CA TYR A 193 1.13 -13.69 -8.52
C TYR A 193 0.00 -14.68 -8.82
N THR A 194 -0.91 -14.88 -7.86
CA THR A 194 -1.99 -15.86 -7.97
C THR A 194 -3.33 -15.20 -7.65
N LEU A 195 -4.32 -15.41 -8.53
CA LEU A 195 -5.69 -14.97 -8.30
C LEU A 195 -6.34 -15.81 -7.20
N ARG A 196 -6.51 -15.22 -6.03
CA ARG A 196 -7.07 -15.91 -4.86
C ARG A 196 -7.56 -14.92 -3.80
N ASN A 197 -8.68 -15.24 -3.15
CA ASN A 197 -9.17 -14.46 -2.03
C ASN A 197 -8.21 -14.58 -0.82
N ALA A 198 -7.95 -13.46 -0.16
CA ALA A 198 -7.10 -13.39 1.04
C ALA A 198 -7.55 -14.36 2.15
N LEU A 199 -8.84 -14.50 2.36
CA LEU A 199 -9.40 -15.38 3.41
C LEU A 199 -9.25 -16.87 3.09
N ASP A 200 -9.20 -17.25 1.80
CA ASP A 200 -8.96 -18.63 1.38
C ASP A 200 -7.53 -19.10 1.67
N LEU A 201 -6.62 -18.16 1.97
CA LEU A 201 -5.26 -18.49 2.39
C LEU A 201 -5.22 -19.22 3.75
N ALA A 202 -6.32 -19.19 4.51
CA ALA A 202 -6.48 -20.02 5.70
C ALA A 202 -6.32 -21.53 5.43
N ALA A 203 -6.53 -21.99 4.19
CA ALA A 203 -6.33 -23.38 3.78
C ALA A 203 -4.88 -23.72 3.40
N MET A 204 -3.97 -22.75 3.32
CA MET A 204 -2.55 -23.00 3.05
C MET A 204 -1.86 -23.68 4.23
N PRO A 205 -0.70 -24.34 4.03
CA PRO A 205 0.14 -24.79 5.13
C PRO A 205 0.50 -23.62 6.06
N GLU A 206 0.74 -23.93 7.33
CA GLU A 206 1.21 -22.93 8.30
C GLU A 206 2.71 -22.63 8.14
N ALA A 207 3.14 -21.49 8.65
CA ALA A 207 4.54 -21.12 8.79
C ALA A 207 5.33 -21.19 7.46
N VAL A 208 4.74 -20.62 6.41
CA VAL A 208 5.33 -20.64 5.05
C VAL A 208 6.22 -19.42 4.77
N ALA A 209 5.98 -18.28 5.42
CA ALA A 209 6.66 -17.01 5.12
C ALA A 209 7.57 -16.55 6.27
N ASP A 210 8.78 -16.10 5.92
CA ASP A 210 9.67 -15.36 6.84
C ASP A 210 9.17 -13.93 7.05
N ALA A 211 8.57 -13.35 6.01
CA ALA A 211 7.99 -12.02 6.10
C ALA A 211 6.71 -11.92 5.25
N LEU A 212 5.77 -11.08 5.70
CA LEU A 212 4.48 -10.87 5.07
C LEU A 212 4.18 -9.39 4.92
N ILE A 213 3.69 -9.00 3.75
CA ILE A 213 3.23 -7.65 3.42
C ILE A 213 1.72 -7.68 3.24
N CYS A 214 1.02 -6.78 3.90
CA CYS A 214 -0.43 -6.56 3.73
C CYS A 214 -0.70 -5.07 3.86
N SER A 215 -0.81 -4.39 2.71
CA SER A 215 -0.91 -2.92 2.66
C SER A 215 -2.31 -2.48 2.27
N PHE A 216 -2.97 -1.69 3.16
CA PHE A 216 -4.26 -1.09 2.92
C PHE A 216 -5.32 -2.10 2.45
N LEU A 217 -5.54 -3.17 3.24
CA LEU A 217 -6.55 -4.19 3.02
C LEU A 217 -7.53 -4.30 4.18
N VAL A 218 -7.10 -4.00 5.40
CA VAL A 218 -7.90 -4.25 6.60
C VAL A 218 -9.22 -3.46 6.62
N GLU A 219 -9.22 -2.28 6.05
CA GLU A 219 -10.38 -1.39 5.89
C GLU A 219 -11.40 -1.85 4.84
N HIS A 220 -10.99 -2.76 3.94
CA HIS A 220 -11.83 -3.31 2.87
C HIS A 220 -12.52 -4.62 3.26
N LEU A 221 -12.41 -5.05 4.51
CA LEU A 221 -12.96 -6.32 4.99
C LEU A 221 -14.04 -6.09 6.04
N GLU A 222 -15.16 -6.80 5.91
CA GLU A 222 -16.20 -6.82 6.94
C GLU A 222 -15.71 -7.45 8.26
N GLN A 223 -14.84 -8.46 8.14
CA GLN A 223 -14.29 -9.23 9.26
C GLN A 223 -12.75 -9.23 9.21
N PRO A 224 -12.08 -8.11 9.53
CA PRO A 224 -10.62 -8.00 9.47
C PRO A 224 -9.89 -8.95 10.41
N GLU A 225 -10.54 -9.42 11.49
CA GLU A 225 -10.01 -10.44 12.40
C GLU A 225 -9.64 -11.74 11.68
N LEU A 226 -10.37 -12.13 10.64
CA LEU A 226 -10.04 -13.32 9.85
C LEU A 226 -8.74 -13.13 9.07
N LEU A 227 -8.48 -11.93 8.55
CA LEU A 227 -7.22 -11.60 7.91
C LEU A 227 -6.05 -11.68 8.89
N PHE A 228 -6.20 -11.13 10.10
CA PHE A 228 -5.16 -11.19 11.12
C PHE A 228 -4.87 -12.63 11.55
N ALA A 229 -5.89 -13.48 11.65
CA ALA A 229 -5.72 -14.91 11.90
C ALA A 229 -4.93 -15.60 10.77
N VAL A 230 -5.23 -15.27 9.49
CA VAL A 230 -4.47 -15.75 8.32
C VAL A 230 -3.02 -15.30 8.39
N ILE A 231 -2.75 -14.03 8.65
CA ILE A 231 -1.38 -13.48 8.75
C ILE A 231 -0.59 -14.20 9.85
N GLY A 232 -1.16 -14.29 11.05
CA GLY A 232 -0.52 -14.94 12.19
C GLY A 232 -0.18 -16.42 11.92
N ARG A 233 -1.04 -17.10 11.18
CA ARG A 233 -0.87 -18.52 10.82
C ARG A 233 0.20 -18.73 9.74
N LEU A 234 0.24 -17.87 8.70
CA LEU A 234 1.14 -18.02 7.56
C LEU A 234 2.59 -17.64 7.87
N LEU A 235 2.83 -16.74 8.82
CA LEU A 235 4.18 -16.40 9.25
C LEU A 235 4.82 -17.57 9.96
N LYS A 236 6.11 -17.79 9.73
CA LYS A 236 6.94 -18.68 10.56
C LYS A 236 7.05 -18.12 11.99
N PRO A 237 7.29 -18.96 13.01
CA PRO A 237 7.60 -18.46 14.36
C PRO A 237 8.73 -17.43 14.33
N GLY A 238 8.51 -16.24 14.88
CA GLY A 238 9.45 -15.13 14.80
C GLY A 238 9.47 -14.37 13.46
N GLY A 239 8.70 -14.83 12.45
CA GLY A 239 8.52 -14.13 11.19
C GLY A 239 7.83 -12.77 11.36
N THR A 240 8.05 -11.86 10.43
CA THR A 240 7.65 -10.44 10.55
C THR A 240 6.57 -10.08 9.54
N ALA A 241 5.55 -9.32 9.96
CA ALA A 241 4.55 -8.71 9.08
C ALA A 241 4.70 -7.19 9.03
N PHE A 242 4.52 -6.63 7.84
CA PHE A 242 4.24 -5.22 7.61
C PHE A 242 2.78 -5.08 7.20
N ILE A 243 2.00 -4.41 8.06
CA ILE A 243 0.55 -4.25 7.88
C ILE A 243 0.25 -2.77 7.89
N THR A 244 -0.50 -2.29 6.90
CA THR A 244 -1.00 -0.91 6.90
C THR A 244 -2.52 -0.90 6.83
N GLY A 245 -3.11 0.22 7.29
CA GLY A 245 -4.55 0.42 7.24
C GLY A 245 -4.92 1.89 7.38
N ALA A 246 -6.11 2.23 6.94
CA ALA A 246 -6.68 3.57 7.02
C ALA A 246 -7.49 3.75 8.33
N LEU A 247 -7.31 4.90 8.97
CA LEU A 247 -8.05 5.30 10.17
C LEU A 247 -8.82 6.58 9.88
N THR A 248 -10.15 6.55 10.02
CA THR A 248 -11.03 7.70 9.74
C THR A 248 -10.73 8.37 8.39
N ALA A 249 -10.25 7.60 7.43
CA ALA A 249 -9.94 8.02 6.07
C ALA A 249 -10.87 7.27 5.12
N ALA A 250 -11.76 7.99 4.46
CA ALA A 250 -12.77 7.42 3.60
C ALA A 250 -12.26 7.24 2.16
N GLN A 251 -12.65 6.15 1.54
CA GLN A 251 -12.58 5.88 0.11
C GLN A 251 -13.83 5.09 -0.30
N VAL A 252 -14.14 5.06 -1.58
CA VAL A 252 -15.34 4.42 -2.11
C VAL A 252 -15.44 2.93 -1.77
N ASP A 253 -14.31 2.26 -1.59
CA ASP A 253 -14.21 0.81 -1.31
C ASP A 253 -13.89 0.48 0.17
N HIS A 254 -13.84 1.50 1.04
CA HIS A 254 -13.70 1.28 2.47
C HIS A 254 -15.04 0.90 3.10
N ILE A 255 -15.06 -0.20 3.84
CA ILE A 255 -16.24 -0.73 4.52
C ILE A 255 -16.09 -0.83 6.04
N LYS A 256 -14.85 -1.03 6.52
CA LYS A 256 -14.57 -1.10 7.96
C LYS A 256 -13.91 0.18 8.44
N GLU A 257 -14.62 0.90 9.30
CA GLU A 257 -14.08 2.09 9.95
C GLU A 257 -13.22 1.71 11.16
N PHE A 258 -11.97 2.15 11.15
CA PHE A 258 -11.09 2.16 12.31
C PHE A 258 -10.91 3.61 12.77
N ARG A 259 -11.11 3.88 14.07
CA ARG A 259 -11.01 5.23 14.63
C ARG A 259 -9.72 5.44 15.43
N ARG A 260 -9.12 4.37 15.92
CA ARG A 260 -7.95 4.42 16.82
C ARG A 260 -6.92 3.38 16.42
N GLU A 261 -5.67 3.76 16.56
CA GLU A 261 -4.52 2.86 16.32
C GLU A 261 -4.61 1.57 17.16
N SER A 262 -5.13 1.69 18.38
CA SER A 262 -5.30 0.55 19.29
C SER A 262 -6.23 -0.54 18.74
N GLU A 263 -7.15 -0.22 17.86
CA GLU A 263 -8.04 -1.22 17.26
C GLU A 263 -7.24 -2.20 16.38
N LEU A 264 -6.34 -1.70 15.52
CA LEU A 264 -5.47 -2.54 14.71
C LEU A 264 -4.42 -3.27 15.56
N VAL A 265 -3.86 -2.60 16.57
CA VAL A 265 -2.91 -3.21 17.51
C VAL A 265 -3.55 -4.40 18.23
N LEU A 266 -4.74 -4.23 18.76
CA LEU A 266 -5.46 -5.28 19.50
C LEU A 266 -5.87 -6.44 18.57
N LEU A 267 -6.24 -6.17 17.32
CA LEU A 267 -6.47 -7.23 16.33
C LEU A 267 -5.22 -8.08 16.11
N GLY A 268 -4.07 -7.45 15.92
CA GLY A 268 -2.79 -8.15 15.77
C GLY A 268 -2.47 -9.00 17.01
N GLU A 269 -2.52 -8.39 18.18
CA GLU A 269 -2.20 -9.06 19.45
C GLU A 269 -3.14 -10.24 19.75
N ALA A 270 -4.44 -10.12 19.43
CA ALA A 270 -5.43 -11.18 19.62
C ALA A 270 -5.20 -12.41 18.70
N HIS A 271 -4.49 -12.22 17.57
CA HIS A 271 -4.26 -13.25 16.58
C HIS A 271 -2.80 -13.74 16.50
N GLY A 272 -2.10 -13.71 17.65
CA GLY A 272 -0.76 -14.30 17.79
C GLY A 272 0.38 -13.46 17.21
N LEU A 273 0.12 -12.21 16.88
CA LEU A 273 1.14 -11.24 16.51
C LEU A 273 1.56 -10.43 17.74
N ARG A 274 2.80 -10.01 17.78
CA ARG A 274 3.32 -9.04 18.73
C ARG A 274 3.69 -7.78 17.96
N VAL A 275 2.99 -6.68 18.24
CA VAL A 275 3.29 -5.39 17.61
C VAL A 275 4.61 -4.85 18.15
N ARG A 276 5.57 -4.59 17.27
CA ARG A 276 6.92 -4.12 17.61
C ARG A 276 7.06 -2.62 17.40
N GLU A 277 6.46 -2.11 16.36
CA GLU A 277 6.56 -0.72 15.97
C GLU A 277 5.28 -0.28 15.27
N THR A 278 4.86 0.95 15.51
CA THR A 278 3.72 1.58 14.84
C THR A 278 4.09 2.96 14.36
N LEU A 279 3.55 3.34 13.22
CA LEU A 279 3.61 4.69 12.68
C LEU A 279 2.20 5.09 12.25
N SER A 280 1.68 6.19 12.77
CA SER A 280 0.39 6.76 12.34
C SER A 280 0.63 8.17 11.85
N VAL A 281 0.27 8.44 10.60
CA VAL A 281 0.57 9.70 9.91
C VAL A 281 -0.66 10.20 9.16
N SER A 282 -0.86 11.52 9.22
CA SER A 282 -1.96 12.19 8.52
C SER A 282 -1.49 12.84 7.24
N PRO A 283 -2.38 12.98 6.23
CA PRO A 283 -2.12 13.88 5.10
C PRO A 283 -1.75 15.28 5.60
N ARG A 284 -0.85 15.96 4.88
CA ARG A 284 -0.45 17.36 5.20
C ARG A 284 -1.60 18.35 5.07
N ARG A 285 -2.61 18.00 4.29
CA ARG A 285 -3.82 18.80 4.09
C ARG A 285 -5.03 17.98 4.45
N ILE A 286 -5.84 18.53 5.32
CA ILE A 286 -7.12 17.97 5.75
C ILE A 286 -8.23 18.97 5.46
N LEU A 287 -9.47 18.49 5.42
CA LEU A 287 -10.63 19.35 5.23
C LEU A 287 -10.71 20.39 6.35
N PRO A 288 -11.09 21.65 6.05
CA PRO A 288 -11.31 22.65 7.09
C PRO A 288 -12.39 22.20 8.10
N LYS A 289 -12.06 22.28 9.38
CA LYS A 289 -12.97 21.86 10.49
C LYS A 289 -13.33 20.38 10.47
N ALA A 290 -12.44 19.51 9.96
CA ALA A 290 -12.65 18.08 9.98
C ALA A 290 -12.97 17.58 11.39
N LYS A 291 -14.03 16.78 11.53
CA LYS A 291 -14.41 16.06 12.75
C LYS A 291 -13.58 14.78 12.90
N PHE A 292 -13.22 14.19 11.76
CA PHE A 292 -12.47 12.96 11.67
C PHE A 292 -11.10 13.24 11.03
N LEU A 293 -10.03 13.00 11.77
CA LEU A 293 -8.68 13.19 11.27
C LEU A 293 -8.27 11.95 10.45
N PRO A 294 -8.17 12.05 9.11
CA PRO A 294 -7.71 10.91 8.30
C PRO A 294 -6.26 10.59 8.62
N ARG A 295 -5.96 9.30 8.78
CA ARG A 295 -4.61 8.80 9.06
C ARG A 295 -4.36 7.52 8.29
N SER A 296 -3.12 7.32 7.88
CA SER A 296 -2.59 6.03 7.48
C SER A 296 -1.73 5.47 8.60
N MET A 297 -2.00 4.24 9.01
CA MET A 297 -1.25 3.55 10.04
C MET A 297 -0.43 2.42 9.42
N ALA A 298 0.82 2.29 9.82
CA ALA A 298 1.65 1.13 9.54
C ALA A 298 2.06 0.45 10.84
N MET A 299 2.09 -0.89 10.82
CA MET A 299 2.55 -1.72 11.92
C MET A 299 3.62 -2.69 11.45
N ILE A 300 4.66 -2.87 12.25
CA ILE A 300 5.59 -3.99 12.15
C ILE A 300 5.29 -4.94 13.30
N CYS A 301 4.92 -6.17 12.95
CA CYS A 301 4.55 -7.20 13.90
C CYS A 301 5.48 -8.41 13.75
N THR A 302 5.68 -9.18 14.81
CA THR A 302 6.30 -10.49 14.74
C THR A 302 5.31 -11.57 15.18
N ARG A 303 5.32 -12.74 14.50
CA ARG A 303 4.57 -13.89 15.02
C ARG A 303 5.16 -14.28 16.37
N ARG A 304 4.31 -14.42 17.39
CA ARG A 304 4.71 -14.88 18.71
C ARG A 304 5.34 -16.27 18.67
N THR A 305 6.35 -16.47 19.48
CA THR A 305 6.95 -17.77 19.78
C THR A 305 6.41 -18.31 21.11
N HIS A 306 6.74 -19.53 21.45
CA HIS A 306 6.37 -20.11 22.75
C HIS A 306 6.95 -19.33 23.95
N GLU A 307 8.01 -18.57 23.75
CA GLU A 307 8.65 -17.74 24.78
C GLU A 307 7.93 -16.40 25.02
N ASP A 308 7.00 -16.03 24.15
CA ASP A 308 6.24 -14.78 24.22
C ASP A 308 4.91 -14.90 25.04
N TRP A 309 4.63 -16.11 25.62
CA TRP A 309 3.42 -16.40 26.40
C TRP A 309 3.66 -16.49 27.91
#